data_199a87e18d9ef6b4dcf0b1c8c2961ba5
#
_entry.id   199a87e18d9ef6b4dcf0b1c8c2961ba5
#
_cell.length_a   1.000
_cell.length_b   1.000
_cell.length_c   1.000
_cell.angle_alpha   90.00
_cell.angle_beta   90.00
_cell.angle_gamma   90.00
#
_symmetry.space_group_name_H-M   'P 1'
#
loop_
_entity.id
_entity.type
_entity.pdbx_description
1 polymer ?
#
loop_
_entity_poly.entity_id
_entity_poly.type
_entity_poly.pdbx_seq_one_letter_code
_entity_poly.pdbx_strand_id
1 'polypeptide(L)'
;MPQPSNDYSTSPATVHPRDIAAGDLEVAMAAAHRPDLLRQLVEISRRAFGFYVGQFSYTINYPWAAERLERLPRGSRLLDIGAGVSPVPLFLAQRGFFVDCVDSHTVVRTPPTAPDWNEWGFFEYSALHQNLTDHHCDLADFVPSSRYDAIYSLSVLAHMTRAVREDTLRRCRDWLRPDGRLLLAIDVIPSSDFLWSHSEGLEVEPPIQHGTVADVIDQLAELGFQINESRVVRGVYKSRTDLLFIDCI
;
A
#
# COMPACT_ATOMS: atom_id res chain seq x y z
N MET A 1 -52.76 20.68 9.70
CA MET A 1 -51.58 20.33 8.90
C MET A 1 -50.88 19.19 9.58
N PRO A 2 -50.82 18.00 8.99
CA PRO A 2 -50.09 16.87 9.56
C PRO A 2 -48.60 17.10 9.36
N GLN A 3 -47.78 16.84 10.41
CA GLN A 3 -46.31 16.84 10.33
C GLN A 3 -45.83 15.62 9.53
N PRO A 4 -44.75 15.73 8.76
CA PRO A 4 -44.15 14.58 8.06
C PRO A 4 -43.45 13.68 9.07
N SER A 5 -43.83 12.40 9.06
CA SER A 5 -43.17 11.32 9.80
C SER A 5 -41.79 11.10 9.19
N ASN A 6 -40.73 11.38 9.98
CA ASN A 6 -39.33 10.98 9.67
C ASN A 6 -39.20 9.48 10.00
N ASP A 7 -39.61 8.63 9.08
CA ASP A 7 -39.23 7.22 9.07
C ASP A 7 -37.90 7.08 8.29
N TYR A 8 -36.76 7.37 8.95
CA TYR A 8 -35.48 6.86 8.51
C TYR A 8 -35.40 5.39 8.91
N SER A 9 -35.99 4.54 8.08
CA SER A 9 -35.68 3.13 8.04
C SER A 9 -34.19 2.99 7.67
N THR A 10 -33.32 2.86 8.67
CA THR A 10 -31.92 2.47 8.46
C THR A 10 -31.93 1.00 8.07
N SER A 11 -31.98 0.73 6.77
CA SER A 11 -31.54 -0.57 6.26
C SER A 11 -30.13 -0.83 6.82
N PRO A 12 -29.85 -2.04 7.35
CA PRO A 12 -28.52 -2.35 7.79
C PRO A 12 -27.55 -2.11 6.62
N ALA A 13 -26.56 -1.24 6.85
CA ALA A 13 -25.57 -0.94 5.83
C ALA A 13 -24.97 -2.27 5.37
N THR A 14 -25.15 -2.60 4.11
CA THR A 14 -24.62 -3.84 3.53
C THR A 14 -23.10 -3.79 3.64
N VAL A 15 -22.52 -4.66 4.46
CA VAL A 15 -21.06 -4.72 4.63
C VAL A 15 -20.44 -5.10 3.28
N HIS A 16 -19.47 -4.32 2.84
CA HIS A 16 -18.77 -4.59 1.59
C HIS A 16 -18.08 -5.98 1.68
N PRO A 17 -18.19 -6.86 0.67
CA PRO A 17 -17.66 -8.23 0.73
C PRO A 17 -16.13 -8.30 0.91
N ARG A 18 -15.41 -7.22 0.59
CA ARG A 18 -13.96 -7.09 0.79
C ARG A 18 -13.55 -6.40 2.09
N ASP A 19 -14.52 -5.97 2.91
CA ASP A 19 -14.20 -5.35 4.19
C ASP A 19 -13.64 -6.36 5.18
N ILE A 20 -12.67 -5.95 5.97
CA ILE A 20 -12.09 -6.79 7.02
C ILE A 20 -13.19 -7.22 8.00
N ALA A 21 -13.25 -8.51 8.32
CA ALA A 21 -14.21 -9.03 9.28
C ALA A 21 -13.96 -8.41 10.66
N ALA A 22 -15.05 -8.13 11.40
CA ALA A 22 -14.97 -7.45 12.70
C ALA A 22 -14.05 -8.19 13.69
N GLY A 23 -14.15 -9.52 13.78
CA GLY A 23 -13.28 -10.31 14.66
C GLY A 23 -11.81 -10.28 14.24
N ASP A 24 -11.51 -10.21 12.94
CA ASP A 24 -10.13 -10.08 12.44
C ASP A 24 -9.58 -8.69 12.75
N LEU A 25 -10.41 -7.65 12.65
CA LEU A 25 -10.03 -6.29 13.03
C LEU A 25 -9.75 -6.18 14.54
N GLU A 26 -10.55 -6.84 15.39
CA GLU A 26 -10.28 -6.90 16.85
C GLU A 26 -8.92 -7.54 17.14
N VAL A 27 -8.60 -8.66 16.50
CA VAL A 27 -7.29 -9.32 16.62
C VAL A 27 -6.18 -8.39 16.16
N ALA A 28 -6.36 -7.72 15.01
CA ALA A 28 -5.38 -6.77 14.48
C ALA A 28 -5.16 -5.59 15.42
N MET A 29 -6.23 -5.01 15.96
CA MET A 29 -6.14 -3.90 16.92
C MET A 29 -5.43 -4.30 18.21
N ALA A 30 -5.67 -5.51 18.71
CA ALA A 30 -5.01 -6.03 19.92
C ALA A 30 -3.52 -6.29 19.70
N ALA A 31 -3.11 -6.67 18.50
CA ALA A 31 -1.72 -6.96 18.14
C ALA A 31 -0.95 -5.73 17.63
N ALA A 32 -1.64 -4.66 17.24
CA ALA A 32 -1.02 -3.49 16.63
C ALA A 32 -0.11 -2.73 17.60
N HIS A 33 1.07 -2.34 17.13
CA HIS A 33 1.96 -1.41 17.85
C HIS A 33 1.31 -0.02 18.01
N ARG A 34 0.56 0.42 16.99
CA ARG A 34 -0.16 1.69 16.92
C ARG A 34 -1.64 1.45 16.60
N PRO A 35 -2.45 0.97 17.56
CA PRO A 35 -3.87 0.71 17.31
C PRO A 35 -4.67 1.97 16.96
N ASP A 36 -4.25 3.13 17.48
CA ASP A 36 -4.78 4.45 17.11
C ASP A 36 -4.63 4.75 15.61
N LEU A 37 -3.45 4.47 15.07
CA LEU A 37 -3.12 4.69 13.67
C LEU A 37 -3.88 3.69 12.77
N LEU A 38 -3.91 2.41 13.14
CA LEU A 38 -4.68 1.41 12.40
C LEU A 38 -6.17 1.80 12.34
N ARG A 39 -6.75 2.26 13.46
CA ARG A 39 -8.15 2.73 13.49
C ARG A 39 -8.39 3.88 12.52
N GLN A 40 -7.50 4.87 12.48
CA GLN A 40 -7.61 6.00 11.55
C GLN A 40 -7.56 5.53 10.10
N LEU A 41 -6.65 4.63 9.75
CA LEU A 41 -6.53 4.07 8.39
C LEU A 41 -7.80 3.29 8.00
N VAL A 42 -8.35 2.50 8.91
CA VAL A 42 -9.62 1.78 8.69
C VAL A 42 -10.78 2.76 8.46
N GLU A 43 -10.89 3.81 9.27
CA GLU A 43 -11.94 4.83 9.12
C GLU A 43 -11.82 5.58 7.79
N ILE A 44 -10.59 5.97 7.40
CA ILE A 44 -10.32 6.63 6.12
C ILE A 44 -10.71 5.72 4.97
N SER A 45 -10.27 4.46 5.00
CA SER A 45 -10.53 3.48 3.95
C SER A 45 -12.03 3.23 3.77
N ARG A 46 -12.75 2.96 4.87
CA ARG A 46 -14.20 2.73 4.83
C ARG A 46 -14.98 3.95 4.34
N ARG A 47 -14.53 5.16 4.72
CA ARG A 47 -15.18 6.40 4.26
C ARG A 47 -14.92 6.68 2.78
N ALA A 48 -13.69 6.45 2.30
CA ALA A 48 -13.30 6.77 0.94
C ALA A 48 -13.68 5.66 -0.06
N PHE A 49 -13.54 4.40 0.33
CA PHE A 49 -13.66 3.24 -0.56
C PHE A 49 -14.84 2.32 -0.22
N GLY A 50 -15.45 2.46 0.95
CA GLY A 50 -16.52 1.60 1.44
C GLY A 50 -16.05 0.35 2.19
N PHE A 51 -14.74 0.08 2.25
CA PHE A 51 -14.17 -1.07 2.94
C PHE A 51 -12.72 -0.82 3.36
N TYR A 52 -12.22 -1.65 4.27
CA TYR A 52 -10.78 -1.82 4.53
C TYR A 52 -10.40 -3.22 4.10
N VAL A 53 -9.36 -3.35 3.28
CA VAL A 53 -8.98 -4.63 2.66
C VAL A 53 -8.87 -5.77 3.67
N GLY A 54 -9.60 -6.86 3.43
CA GLY A 54 -9.74 -7.99 4.35
C GLY A 54 -8.50 -8.90 4.50
N GLN A 55 -7.38 -8.57 3.86
CA GLN A 55 -6.13 -9.30 4.05
C GLN A 55 -5.41 -8.78 5.28
N PHE A 56 -5.08 -9.67 6.20
CA PHE A 56 -4.50 -9.29 7.49
C PHE A 56 -3.13 -8.59 7.36
N SER A 57 -2.35 -8.89 6.32
CA SER A 57 -1.07 -8.22 6.04
C SER A 57 -1.20 -6.68 5.95
N TYR A 58 -2.32 -6.17 5.45
CA TYR A 58 -2.57 -4.73 5.35
C TYR A 58 -2.83 -4.06 6.70
N THR A 59 -3.18 -4.82 7.74
CA THR A 59 -3.27 -4.30 9.10
C THR A 59 -1.90 -4.05 9.74
N ILE A 60 -0.83 -4.50 9.09
CA ILE A 60 0.56 -4.37 9.53
C ILE A 60 1.32 -3.41 8.63
N ASN A 61 1.31 -3.63 7.29
CA ASN A 61 2.13 -2.86 6.36
C ASN A 61 1.66 -1.40 6.23
N TYR A 62 0.35 -1.13 6.18
CA TYR A 62 -0.17 0.24 6.10
C TYR A 62 0.17 1.09 7.35
N PRO A 63 -0.09 0.63 8.59
CA PRO A 63 0.35 1.37 9.78
C PRO A 63 1.86 1.53 9.86
N TRP A 64 2.63 0.52 9.46
CA TRP A 64 4.09 0.59 9.45
C TRP A 64 4.61 1.70 8.53
N ALA A 65 4.09 1.79 7.31
CA ALA A 65 4.47 2.82 6.36
C ALA A 65 4.00 4.21 6.83
N ALA A 66 2.72 4.33 7.22
CA ALA A 66 2.13 5.57 7.67
C ALA A 66 2.89 6.17 8.88
N GLU A 67 3.27 5.34 9.87
CA GLU A 67 4.04 5.77 11.05
C GLU A 67 5.41 6.35 10.68
N ARG A 68 6.08 5.79 9.67
CA ARG A 68 7.40 6.26 9.23
C ARG A 68 7.30 7.53 8.40
N LEU A 69 6.34 7.57 7.49
CA LEU A 69 6.15 8.69 6.59
C LEU A 69 5.61 9.94 7.32
N GLU A 70 4.74 9.78 8.32
CA GLU A 70 4.21 10.92 9.09
C GLU A 70 5.29 11.68 9.89
N ARG A 71 6.49 11.10 10.07
CA ARG A 71 7.64 11.74 10.74
C ARG A 71 8.41 12.70 9.83
N LEU A 72 8.17 12.65 8.53
CA LEU A 72 8.78 13.59 7.59
C LEU A 72 8.23 15.01 7.79
N PRO A 73 8.97 16.03 7.37
CA PRO A 73 8.46 17.40 7.41
C PRO A 73 7.16 17.55 6.60
N ARG A 74 6.20 18.30 7.12
CA ARG A 74 4.98 18.64 6.35
C ARG A 74 5.37 19.38 5.06
N GLY A 75 4.64 19.09 4.00
CA GLY A 75 4.96 19.58 2.66
C GLY A 75 5.93 18.71 1.89
N SER A 76 6.46 17.60 2.49
CA SER A 76 7.28 16.64 1.76
C SER A 76 6.49 16.03 0.61
N ARG A 77 7.20 15.75 -0.48
CA ARG A 77 6.68 15.06 -1.66
C ARG A 77 6.97 13.58 -1.60
N LEU A 78 5.95 12.79 -1.77
CA LEU A 78 5.99 11.34 -1.65
C LEU A 78 5.54 10.69 -2.95
N LEU A 79 6.06 9.50 -3.26
CA LEU A 79 5.60 8.66 -4.35
C LEU A 79 5.13 7.32 -3.79
N ASP A 80 3.90 6.93 -4.14
CA ASP A 80 3.34 5.60 -3.89
C ASP A 80 3.41 4.78 -5.17
N ILE A 81 4.23 3.72 -5.17
CA ILE A 81 4.38 2.82 -6.31
C ILE A 81 3.46 1.61 -6.12
N GLY A 82 2.54 1.41 -7.07
CA GLY A 82 1.50 0.41 -6.98
C GLY A 82 0.47 0.79 -5.90
N ALA A 83 -0.05 2.01 -5.98
CA ALA A 83 -0.91 2.59 -4.95
C ALA A 83 -2.21 1.81 -4.73
N GLY A 84 -2.70 1.11 -5.76
CA GLY A 84 -3.89 0.27 -5.68
C GLY A 84 -5.06 0.99 -5.04
N VAL A 85 -5.67 0.35 -4.03
CA VAL A 85 -6.66 0.94 -3.14
C VAL A 85 -6.14 0.89 -1.72
N SER A 86 -5.45 1.95 -1.34
CA SER A 86 -4.80 2.10 -0.05
C SER A 86 -5.27 3.37 0.67
N PRO A 87 -5.54 3.33 1.98
CA PRO A 87 -5.83 4.53 2.75
C PRO A 87 -4.59 5.40 3.00
N VAL A 88 -3.38 4.88 2.76
CA VAL A 88 -2.12 5.56 3.12
C VAL A 88 -1.93 6.88 2.39
N PRO A 89 -2.15 7.00 1.06
CA PRO A 89 -2.03 8.29 0.38
C PRO A 89 -2.96 9.36 0.95
N LEU A 90 -4.24 9.01 1.17
CA LEU A 90 -5.21 9.96 1.72
C LEU A 90 -4.89 10.34 3.18
N PHE A 91 -4.44 9.38 3.99
CA PHE A 91 -3.96 9.64 5.36
C PHE A 91 -2.82 10.66 5.38
N LEU A 92 -1.86 10.53 4.47
CA LEU A 92 -0.70 11.43 4.35
C LEU A 92 -1.12 12.80 3.80
N ALA A 93 -1.96 12.84 2.78
CA ALA A 93 -2.45 14.08 2.19
C ALA A 93 -3.21 14.95 3.20
N GLN A 94 -4.05 14.34 4.05
CA GLN A 94 -4.75 15.01 5.15
C GLN A 94 -3.79 15.60 6.20
N ARG A 95 -2.54 15.14 6.24
CA ARG A 95 -1.48 15.66 7.13
C ARG A 95 -0.57 16.68 6.46
N GLY A 96 -0.89 17.07 5.22
CA GLY A 96 -0.19 18.10 4.48
C GLY A 96 0.99 17.62 3.66
N PHE A 97 1.07 16.31 3.37
CA PHE A 97 2.02 15.76 2.41
C PHE A 97 1.44 15.86 0.98
N PHE A 98 2.30 15.96 -0.02
CA PHE A 98 1.94 15.81 -1.43
C PHE A 98 2.29 14.39 -1.87
N VAL A 99 1.33 13.66 -2.41
CA VAL A 99 1.55 12.26 -2.80
C VAL A 99 1.16 12.05 -4.26
N ASP A 100 2.14 11.65 -5.05
CA ASP A 100 1.92 11.10 -6.39
C ASP A 100 1.66 9.59 -6.24
N CYS A 101 0.53 9.11 -6.79
CA CYS A 101 0.11 7.72 -6.77
C CYS A 101 0.25 7.14 -8.17
N VAL A 102 1.05 6.11 -8.36
CA VAL A 102 1.27 5.47 -9.68
C VAL A 102 0.78 4.03 -9.65
N ASP A 103 -0.05 3.67 -10.62
CA ASP A 103 -0.52 2.30 -10.78
C ASP A 103 -0.95 2.03 -12.23
N SER A 104 -0.76 0.82 -12.72
CA SER A 104 -1.19 0.37 -14.04
C SER A 104 -2.54 -0.36 -14.06
N HIS A 105 -3.12 -0.65 -12.88
CA HIS A 105 -4.39 -1.35 -12.77
C HIS A 105 -5.59 -0.51 -13.19
N THR A 106 -6.73 -1.17 -13.43
CA THR A 106 -7.97 -0.51 -13.83
C THR A 106 -8.41 0.56 -12.84
N VAL A 107 -8.65 1.76 -13.32
CA VAL A 107 -9.08 2.90 -12.51
C VAL A 107 -10.51 2.72 -12.01
N VAL A 108 -10.72 2.89 -10.72
CA VAL A 108 -12.03 2.98 -10.06
C VAL A 108 -12.33 4.45 -9.75
N ARG A 109 -13.40 4.99 -10.33
CA ARG A 109 -13.72 6.43 -10.28
C ARG A 109 -14.83 6.82 -9.32
N THR A 110 -15.66 5.88 -8.89
CA THR A 110 -16.89 6.21 -8.16
C THR A 110 -17.03 5.41 -6.86
N PRO A 111 -16.87 6.02 -5.68
CA PRO A 111 -17.27 5.41 -4.42
C PRO A 111 -18.82 5.42 -4.27
N PRO A 112 -19.42 4.48 -3.53
CA PRO A 112 -18.76 3.27 -3.05
C PRO A 112 -18.41 2.35 -4.23
N THR A 113 -17.31 1.63 -4.12
CA THR A 113 -16.86 0.68 -5.14
C THR A 113 -17.90 -0.41 -5.36
N ALA A 114 -18.04 -0.88 -6.61
CA ALA A 114 -18.95 -1.98 -6.90
C ALA A 114 -18.58 -3.24 -6.10
N PRO A 115 -19.55 -4.10 -5.71
CA PRO A 115 -19.27 -5.29 -4.90
C PRO A 115 -18.31 -6.30 -5.54
N ASP A 116 -18.20 -6.31 -6.86
CA ASP A 116 -17.28 -7.12 -7.65
C ASP A 116 -15.88 -6.52 -7.78
N TRP A 117 -15.72 -5.26 -7.38
CA TRP A 117 -14.43 -4.59 -7.39
C TRP A 117 -13.52 -5.18 -6.29
N ASN A 118 -12.23 -5.24 -6.56
CA ASN A 118 -11.24 -5.81 -5.65
C ASN A 118 -10.07 -4.84 -5.37
N GLU A 119 -9.20 -5.22 -4.45
CA GLU A 119 -8.03 -4.47 -4.02
C GLU A 119 -6.98 -4.22 -5.10
N TRP A 120 -7.07 -4.91 -6.24
CA TRP A 120 -6.17 -4.78 -7.38
C TRP A 120 -6.52 -3.63 -8.32
N GLY A 121 -7.60 -2.90 -8.05
CA GLY A 121 -7.93 -1.69 -8.79
C GLY A 121 -7.00 -0.53 -8.42
N PHE A 122 -7.12 0.54 -9.18
CA PHE A 122 -6.47 1.81 -8.87
C PHE A 122 -7.52 2.88 -8.65
N PHE A 123 -7.42 3.62 -7.55
CA PHE A 123 -8.39 4.66 -7.22
C PHE A 123 -7.97 6.01 -7.82
N GLU A 124 -8.96 6.82 -8.24
CA GLU A 124 -8.73 8.20 -8.70
C GLU A 124 -8.51 9.11 -7.47
N TYR A 125 -7.31 9.08 -6.95
CA TYR A 125 -6.95 9.72 -5.68
C TYR A 125 -7.07 11.24 -5.72
N SER A 126 -6.83 11.88 -6.87
CA SER A 126 -6.97 13.32 -7.06
C SER A 126 -8.39 13.83 -6.77
N ALA A 127 -9.40 12.98 -6.93
CA ALA A 127 -10.79 13.30 -6.56
C ALA A 127 -11.02 13.35 -5.05
N LEU A 128 -10.13 12.76 -4.23
CA LEU A 128 -10.29 12.68 -2.77
C LEU A 128 -9.63 13.85 -2.02
N HIS A 129 -8.52 14.38 -2.54
CA HIS A 129 -7.78 15.44 -1.87
C HIS A 129 -6.86 16.21 -2.83
N GLN A 130 -6.80 17.54 -2.67
CA GLN A 130 -6.00 18.42 -3.53
C GLN A 130 -4.48 18.16 -3.52
N ASN A 131 -3.96 17.48 -2.50
CA ASN A 131 -2.55 17.11 -2.38
C ASN A 131 -2.24 15.72 -2.96
N LEU A 132 -3.20 15.08 -3.61
CA LEU A 132 -3.03 13.80 -4.27
C LEU A 132 -3.03 13.99 -5.78
N THR A 133 -2.13 13.30 -6.45
CA THR A 133 -2.08 13.20 -7.92
C THR A 133 -2.03 11.73 -8.29
N ASP A 134 -2.92 11.28 -9.16
CA ASP A 134 -2.93 9.92 -9.68
C ASP A 134 -2.35 9.86 -11.08
N HIS A 135 -1.53 8.86 -11.31
CA HIS A 135 -0.89 8.56 -12.58
C HIS A 135 -1.22 7.12 -12.98
N HIS A 136 -2.17 6.97 -13.90
CA HIS A 136 -2.58 5.66 -14.41
C HIS A 136 -1.68 5.26 -15.58
N CYS A 137 -0.53 4.69 -15.26
CA CYS A 137 0.45 4.23 -16.25
C CYS A 137 1.34 3.13 -15.67
N ASP A 138 2.04 2.43 -16.56
CA ASP A 138 3.17 1.59 -16.14
C ASP A 138 4.27 2.46 -15.54
N LEU A 139 4.96 1.94 -14.52
CA LEU A 139 6.06 2.67 -13.89
C LEU A 139 7.20 2.97 -14.86
N ALA A 140 7.37 2.15 -15.89
CA ALA A 140 8.36 2.38 -16.95
C ALA A 140 8.08 3.68 -17.74
N ASP A 141 6.81 4.07 -17.86
CA ASP A 141 6.35 5.25 -18.59
C ASP A 141 6.19 6.48 -17.69
N PHE A 142 6.27 6.27 -16.37
CA PHE A 142 6.13 7.37 -15.41
C PHE A 142 7.36 8.26 -15.40
N VAL A 143 7.13 9.58 -15.52
CA VAL A 143 8.18 10.61 -15.44
C VAL A 143 7.83 11.59 -14.32
N PRO A 144 8.59 11.60 -13.22
CA PRO A 144 8.31 12.51 -12.11
C PRO A 144 8.59 13.96 -12.49
N SER A 145 7.75 14.88 -12.00
CA SER A 145 7.93 16.32 -12.21
C SER A 145 9.05 16.92 -11.35
N SER A 146 9.43 16.24 -10.28
CA SER A 146 10.50 16.63 -9.36
C SER A 146 10.91 15.45 -8.49
N ARG A 147 12.04 15.58 -7.76
CA ARG A 147 12.50 14.54 -6.83
C ARG A 147 11.61 14.45 -5.59
N TYR A 148 11.58 13.26 -5.00
CA TYR A 148 10.78 12.92 -3.81
C TYR A 148 11.62 12.92 -2.53
N ASP A 149 10.96 13.29 -1.42
CA ASP A 149 11.51 13.17 -0.07
C ASP A 149 11.41 11.72 0.43
N ALA A 150 10.38 11.01 -0.01
CA ALA A 150 10.30 9.55 0.16
C ALA A 150 9.53 8.89 -0.99
N ILE A 151 9.89 7.63 -1.23
CA ILE A 151 9.17 6.71 -2.11
C ILE A 151 8.77 5.49 -1.27
N TYR A 152 7.58 4.99 -1.47
CA TYR A 152 7.15 3.76 -0.79
C TYR A 152 6.38 2.85 -1.73
N SER A 153 6.41 1.55 -1.43
CA SER A 153 5.69 0.53 -2.17
C SER A 153 5.27 -0.60 -1.22
N LEU A 154 3.99 -0.95 -1.22
CA LEU A 154 3.40 -1.85 -0.25
C LEU A 154 2.74 -3.03 -0.95
N SER A 155 3.34 -4.22 -0.83
CA SER A 155 2.87 -5.49 -1.43
C SER A 155 2.82 -5.46 -2.97
N VAL A 156 3.79 -4.83 -3.63
CA VAL A 156 3.86 -4.70 -5.09
C VAL A 156 5.12 -5.34 -5.68
N LEU A 157 6.29 -5.05 -5.11
CA LEU A 157 7.57 -5.47 -5.69
C LEU A 157 7.74 -6.99 -5.76
N ALA A 158 7.02 -7.75 -4.95
CA ALA A 158 7.00 -9.20 -5.01
C ALA A 158 6.43 -9.74 -6.33
N HIS A 159 5.54 -9.00 -6.98
CA HIS A 159 4.93 -9.38 -8.26
C HIS A 159 5.83 -9.10 -9.48
N MET A 160 6.91 -8.36 -9.28
CA MET A 160 7.87 -8.03 -10.33
C MET A 160 8.92 -9.13 -10.49
N THR A 161 9.31 -9.45 -11.72
CA THR A 161 10.52 -10.26 -11.96
C THR A 161 11.75 -9.55 -11.40
N ARG A 162 12.84 -10.28 -11.18
CA ARG A 162 14.10 -9.68 -10.66
C ARG A 162 14.56 -8.50 -11.49
N ALA A 163 14.52 -8.60 -12.82
CA ALA A 163 14.98 -7.55 -13.72
C ALA A 163 14.09 -6.29 -13.66
N VAL A 164 12.76 -6.47 -13.64
CA VAL A 164 11.80 -5.36 -13.51
C VAL A 164 11.97 -4.66 -12.16
N ARG A 165 12.12 -5.44 -11.08
CA ARG A 165 12.35 -4.89 -9.75
C ARG A 165 13.65 -4.10 -9.65
N GLU A 166 14.74 -4.62 -10.24
CA GLU A 166 16.02 -3.92 -10.28
C GLU A 166 15.90 -2.56 -11.01
N ASP A 167 15.24 -2.53 -12.18
CA ASP A 167 14.97 -1.27 -12.89
C ASP A 167 14.11 -0.32 -12.05
N THR A 168 13.08 -0.84 -11.40
CA THR A 168 12.22 -0.06 -10.48
C THR A 168 13.04 0.56 -9.34
N LEU A 169 13.89 -0.22 -8.68
CA LEU A 169 14.74 0.27 -7.58
C LEU A 169 15.77 1.30 -8.06
N ARG A 170 16.33 1.12 -9.27
CA ARG A 170 17.22 2.11 -9.90
C ARG A 170 16.48 3.43 -10.13
N ARG A 171 15.26 3.39 -10.68
CA ARG A 171 14.40 4.58 -10.83
C ARG A 171 14.10 5.25 -9.50
N CYS A 172 13.79 4.47 -8.45
CA CYS A 172 13.60 5.02 -7.12
C CYS A 172 14.83 5.80 -6.64
N ARG A 173 16.03 5.26 -6.86
CA ARG A 173 17.29 5.94 -6.50
C ARG A 173 17.47 7.26 -7.24
N ASP A 174 17.15 7.29 -8.54
CA ASP A 174 17.26 8.50 -9.37
C ASP A 174 16.23 9.56 -9.00
N TRP A 175 15.04 9.13 -8.60
CA TRP A 175 13.92 10.01 -8.26
C TRP A 175 13.95 10.53 -6.82
N LEU A 176 14.67 9.88 -5.93
CA LEU A 176 14.86 10.34 -4.57
C LEU A 176 15.79 11.55 -4.49
N ARG A 177 15.56 12.42 -3.53
CA ARG A 177 16.55 13.40 -3.07
C ARG A 177 17.75 12.70 -2.43
N PRO A 178 18.91 13.37 -2.28
CA PRO A 178 20.10 12.74 -1.70
C PRO A 178 19.87 12.05 -0.35
N ASP A 179 19.03 12.65 0.51
CA ASP A 179 18.66 12.11 1.83
C ASP A 179 17.23 11.54 1.83
N GLY A 180 16.71 11.24 0.64
CA GLY A 180 15.36 10.73 0.47
C GLY A 180 15.25 9.28 0.93
N ARG A 181 14.07 8.89 1.35
CA ARG A 181 13.77 7.60 2.01
C ARG A 181 13.04 6.65 1.08
N LEU A 182 13.46 5.38 1.06
CA LEU A 182 12.74 4.31 0.39
C LEU A 182 12.17 3.35 1.44
N LEU A 183 10.84 3.15 1.41
CA LEU A 183 10.13 2.22 2.28
C LEU A 183 9.47 1.12 1.45
N LEU A 184 9.80 -0.13 1.76
CA LEU A 184 9.27 -1.28 1.05
C LEU A 184 8.62 -2.26 2.03
N ALA A 185 7.39 -2.69 1.74
CA ALA A 185 6.79 -3.88 2.33
C ALA A 185 6.57 -4.89 1.19
N ILE A 186 7.21 -6.05 1.29
CA ILE A 186 7.27 -7.04 0.22
C ILE A 186 6.75 -8.37 0.76
N ASP A 187 5.86 -9.00 0.00
CA ASP A 187 5.29 -10.30 0.36
C ASP A 187 6.29 -11.42 0.14
N VAL A 188 6.38 -12.34 1.11
CA VAL A 188 7.31 -13.47 1.14
C VAL A 188 6.50 -14.75 1.31
N ILE A 189 6.88 -15.83 0.64
CA ILE A 189 6.26 -17.15 0.80
C ILE A 189 6.46 -17.63 2.24
N PRO A 190 5.40 -18.04 2.95
CA PRO A 190 5.51 -18.44 4.35
C PRO A 190 6.57 -19.53 4.56
N SER A 191 7.35 -19.39 5.63
CA SER A 191 8.42 -20.32 6.01
C SER A 191 9.54 -20.48 4.96
N SER A 192 9.68 -19.51 4.07
CA SER A 192 10.75 -19.48 3.07
C SER A 192 11.37 -18.07 3.00
N ASP A 193 12.37 -17.91 2.13
CA ASP A 193 12.94 -16.61 1.79
C ASP A 193 12.62 -16.18 0.35
N PHE A 194 11.76 -16.93 -0.34
CA PHE A 194 11.30 -16.57 -1.69
C PHE A 194 10.23 -15.51 -1.65
N LEU A 195 10.28 -14.57 -2.56
CA LEU A 195 9.24 -13.57 -2.73
C LEU A 195 7.97 -14.22 -3.25
N TRP A 196 6.84 -13.77 -2.72
CA TRP A 196 5.54 -14.28 -3.09
C TRP A 196 4.97 -13.48 -4.27
N SER A 197 4.59 -14.18 -5.33
CA SER A 197 3.87 -13.59 -6.45
C SER A 197 2.50 -14.24 -6.59
N HIS A 198 1.49 -13.43 -6.83
CA HIS A 198 0.15 -13.88 -7.19
C HIS A 198 -0.17 -13.38 -8.59
N SER A 199 -0.38 -14.30 -9.51
CA SER A 199 -0.98 -13.99 -10.80
C SER A 199 -2.41 -14.52 -10.83
N GLU A 200 -3.39 -13.64 -11.02
CA GLU A 200 -4.79 -14.04 -11.12
C GLU A 200 -4.98 -15.04 -12.28
N GLY A 201 -5.35 -16.28 -11.94
CA GLY A 201 -5.69 -17.32 -12.92
C GLY A 201 -4.53 -17.89 -13.74
N LEU A 202 -3.29 -17.50 -13.46
CA LEU A 202 -2.09 -18.08 -14.06
C LEU A 202 -1.38 -18.99 -13.07
N GLU A 203 -0.64 -19.97 -13.56
CA GLU A 203 0.27 -20.76 -12.73
C GLU A 203 1.23 -19.81 -12.01
N VAL A 204 1.42 -20.05 -10.72
CA VAL A 204 2.40 -19.31 -9.92
C VAL A 204 3.74 -19.35 -10.65
N GLU A 205 4.25 -18.21 -11.07
CA GLU A 205 5.57 -18.17 -11.69
C GLU A 205 6.60 -18.81 -10.76
N PRO A 206 7.58 -19.54 -11.31
CA PRO A 206 8.59 -20.18 -10.48
C PRO A 206 9.21 -19.15 -9.51
N PRO A 207 9.35 -19.45 -8.22
CA PRO A 207 9.94 -18.50 -7.24
C PRO A 207 11.28 -17.93 -7.67
N ILE A 208 12.02 -18.68 -8.51
CA ILE A 208 13.31 -18.25 -9.05
C ILE A 208 13.22 -16.98 -9.93
N GLN A 209 12.07 -16.68 -10.54
CA GLN A 209 11.90 -15.48 -11.37
C GLN A 209 11.74 -14.23 -10.50
N HIS A 210 11.07 -14.35 -9.38
CA HIS A 210 10.87 -13.24 -8.44
C HIS A 210 12.04 -13.10 -7.47
N GLY A 211 12.80 -14.17 -7.22
CA GLY A 211 13.97 -14.17 -6.35
C GLY A 211 13.65 -14.30 -4.87
N THR A 212 14.60 -13.89 -4.05
CA THR A 212 14.60 -14.07 -2.60
C THR A 212 14.70 -12.74 -1.86
N VAL A 213 14.54 -12.80 -0.54
CA VAL A 213 14.85 -11.67 0.37
C VAL A 213 16.28 -11.19 0.17
N ALA A 214 17.25 -12.12 0.05
CA ALA A 214 18.65 -11.76 -0.18
C ALA A 214 18.83 -10.99 -1.50
N ASP A 215 18.19 -11.41 -2.58
CA ASP A 215 18.25 -10.72 -3.87
C ASP A 215 17.78 -9.25 -3.77
N VAL A 216 16.76 -8.96 -2.97
CA VAL A 216 16.29 -7.58 -2.75
C VAL A 216 17.33 -6.76 -2.00
N ILE A 217 17.92 -7.33 -0.96
CA ILE A 217 18.96 -6.68 -0.16
C ILE A 217 20.19 -6.38 -1.01
N ASP A 218 20.63 -7.35 -1.82
CA ASP A 218 21.77 -7.20 -2.71
C ASP A 218 21.52 -6.12 -3.78
N GLN A 219 20.32 -6.12 -4.42
CA GLN A 219 19.93 -5.09 -5.38
C GLN A 219 19.94 -3.69 -4.78
N LEU A 220 19.46 -3.52 -3.55
CA LEU A 220 19.49 -2.23 -2.84
C LEU A 220 20.93 -1.79 -2.54
N ALA A 221 21.77 -2.72 -2.06
CA ALA A 221 23.17 -2.45 -1.76
C ALA A 221 23.98 -2.05 -3.01
N GLU A 222 23.78 -2.76 -4.13
CA GLU A 222 24.40 -2.47 -5.42
C GLU A 222 24.03 -1.09 -5.97
N LEU A 223 22.80 -0.63 -5.69
CA LEU A 223 22.31 0.70 -6.04
C LEU A 223 22.73 1.79 -5.05
N GLY A 224 23.50 1.44 -4.02
CA GLY A 224 24.05 2.35 -3.04
C GLY A 224 23.02 2.84 -2.00
N PHE A 225 21.96 2.10 -1.76
CA PHE A 225 21.07 2.38 -0.64
C PHE A 225 21.71 1.94 0.68
N GLN A 226 21.61 2.79 1.68
CA GLN A 226 21.97 2.45 3.06
C GLN A 226 20.73 1.92 3.79
N ILE A 227 20.74 0.64 4.12
CA ILE A 227 19.62 -0.02 4.79
C ILE A 227 19.66 0.28 6.29
N ASN A 228 18.65 1.00 6.79
CA ASN A 228 18.49 1.34 8.20
C ASN A 228 17.75 0.22 8.96
N GLU A 229 16.76 -0.40 8.30
CA GLU A 229 15.98 -1.51 8.84
C GLU A 229 15.70 -2.53 7.74
N SER A 230 15.94 -3.80 8.04
CA SER A 230 15.46 -4.93 7.24
C SER A 230 15.01 -6.03 8.19
N ARG A 231 13.74 -6.44 8.07
CA ARG A 231 13.19 -7.53 8.90
C ARG A 231 12.08 -8.28 8.20
N VAL A 232 12.01 -9.58 8.43
CA VAL A 232 10.87 -10.41 7.99
C VAL A 232 9.96 -10.68 9.19
N VAL A 233 8.69 -10.32 9.05
CA VAL A 233 7.64 -10.67 10.01
C VAL A 233 7.00 -11.97 9.53
N ARG A 234 7.15 -13.04 10.30
CA ARG A 234 6.70 -14.38 9.96
C ARG A 234 5.44 -14.78 10.73
N GLY A 235 4.67 -15.70 10.17
CA GLY A 235 3.48 -16.23 10.81
C GLY A 235 2.36 -15.20 10.99
N VAL A 236 2.20 -14.31 10.04
CA VAL A 236 1.14 -13.28 10.08
C VAL A 236 -0.24 -13.95 10.11
N TYR A 237 -1.03 -13.64 11.12
CA TYR A 237 -2.33 -14.24 11.37
C TYR A 237 -3.23 -14.15 10.12
N LYS A 238 -3.81 -15.29 9.72
CA LYS A 238 -4.68 -15.41 8.53
C LYS A 238 -4.11 -14.79 7.23
N SER A 239 -2.82 -14.45 7.18
CA SER A 239 -2.17 -14.01 5.96
C SER A 239 -1.70 -15.19 5.13
N ARG A 240 -1.74 -15.02 3.81
CA ARG A 240 -1.14 -15.96 2.86
C ARG A 240 0.36 -15.75 2.71
N THR A 241 0.88 -14.65 3.25
CA THR A 241 2.27 -14.23 3.10
C THR A 241 2.88 -13.84 4.43
N ASP A 242 4.19 -14.04 4.57
CA ASP A 242 5.04 -13.31 5.49
C ASP A 242 5.37 -11.93 4.87
N LEU A 243 5.91 -11.01 5.64
CA LEU A 243 6.19 -9.64 5.19
C LEU A 243 7.65 -9.27 5.43
N LEU A 244 8.36 -8.89 4.38
CA LEU A 244 9.66 -8.23 4.45
C LEU A 244 9.46 -6.72 4.51
N PHE A 245 9.97 -6.09 5.55
CA PHE A 245 10.02 -4.64 5.69
C PHE A 245 11.44 -4.13 5.48
N ILE A 246 11.57 -3.10 4.65
CA ILE A 246 12.85 -2.41 4.40
C ILE A 246 12.64 -0.92 4.50
N ASP A 247 13.56 -0.27 5.20
CA ASP A 247 13.67 1.18 5.34
C ASP A 247 15.10 1.56 5.03
N CYS A 248 15.33 2.35 4.00
CA CYS A 248 16.67 2.74 3.56
C CYS A 248 16.71 4.19 3.01
N ILE A 249 17.92 4.74 2.93
CA ILE A 249 18.25 6.05 2.37
C ILE A 249 19.37 5.95 1.32
#